data_27c263a5f639d88466486f183e1e9e15
#
_entry.id   27c263a5f639d88466486f183e1e9e15
#
_cell.length_a   1.000
_cell.length_b   1.000
_cell.length_c   1.000
_cell.angle_alpha   90.00
_cell.angle_beta   90.00
_cell.angle_gamma   90.00
#
_symmetry.space_group_name_H-M   'P 1'
#
loop_
_entity.id
_entity.type
_entity.pdbx_description
1 polymer ?
#
loop_
_entity_poly.entity_id
_entity_poly.type
_entity_poly.pdbx_seq_one_letter_code
_entity_poly.pdbx_strand_id
1 'polypeptide(L)'
;MNKVIICIGTSKCIGDSLGPLVGENLYNRINKSNIYVFGNLKNNITYQNIDAVLSKINKQIKESYFILIDSALSKKENIGKVILTKDKMTIGSALNKSNFSFGDLSIKGIVGENKDNEIKNFNELNNVSINLIKELSKQISNKIKKVLSV
;
A
#
# COMPACT_ATOMS: atom_id res chain seq x y z
N MET A 1 -11.18 -6.01 -17.63
CA MET A 1 -10.26 -4.98 -17.08
C MET A 1 -9.27 -5.65 -16.15
N ASN A 2 -8.02 -5.31 -16.30
CA ASN A 2 -6.97 -5.80 -15.40
C ASN A 2 -7.06 -5.12 -14.05
N LYS A 3 -6.72 -5.84 -13.00
CA LYS A 3 -6.65 -5.28 -11.64
C LYS A 3 -5.20 -5.33 -11.18
N VAL A 4 -4.68 -4.17 -10.82
CA VAL A 4 -3.29 -4.01 -10.42
C VAL A 4 -3.27 -3.56 -8.96
N ILE A 5 -2.73 -4.42 -8.11
CA ILE A 5 -2.60 -4.15 -6.67
C ILE A 5 -1.18 -3.68 -6.43
N ILE A 6 -1.05 -2.48 -5.89
CA ILE A 6 0.25 -1.89 -5.58
C ILE A 6 0.37 -1.75 -4.06
N CYS A 7 1.29 -2.52 -3.49
CA CYS A 7 1.52 -2.58 -2.06
C CYS A 7 2.71 -1.68 -1.72
N ILE A 8 2.42 -0.55 -1.10
CA ILE A 8 3.40 0.53 -0.87
C ILE A 8 3.96 0.40 0.55
N GLY A 9 5.27 0.53 0.66
CA GLY A 9 5.94 0.55 1.95
C GLY A 9 7.36 0.01 1.88
N THR A 10 7.99 -0.06 3.04
CA THR A 10 9.35 -0.58 3.16
C THR A 10 9.45 -1.62 4.26
N SER A 11 10.24 -2.65 4.00
CA SER A 11 10.55 -3.69 5.00
C SER A 11 11.52 -3.20 6.08
N LYS A 12 12.09 -2.01 5.91
CA LYS A 12 13.10 -1.46 6.83
C LYS A 12 12.50 -0.82 8.08
N CYS A 13 11.20 -0.61 8.11
CA CYS A 13 10.48 0.04 9.21
C CYS A 13 9.20 -0.73 9.48
N ILE A 14 8.96 -1.11 10.73
CA ILE A 14 7.82 -1.97 11.07
C ILE A 14 6.50 -1.34 10.66
N GLY A 15 6.30 -0.06 10.98
CA GLY A 15 5.05 0.64 10.66
C GLY A 15 4.83 0.79 9.15
N ASP A 16 5.88 0.79 8.35
CA ASP A 16 5.81 0.90 6.90
C ASP A 16 5.82 -0.45 6.19
N SER A 17 5.86 -1.54 6.92
CA SER A 17 5.97 -2.88 6.34
C SER A 17 4.62 -3.50 6.00
N LEU A 18 3.52 -2.82 6.30
CA LEU A 18 2.17 -3.36 6.07
C LEU A 18 1.91 -3.69 4.60
N GLY A 19 2.16 -2.73 3.71
CA GLY A 19 2.00 -2.94 2.27
C GLY A 19 2.82 -4.13 1.77
N PRO A 20 4.13 -4.14 2.01
CA PRO A 20 4.98 -5.28 1.64
C PRO A 20 4.49 -6.62 2.18
N LEU A 21 4.00 -6.67 3.41
CA LEU A 21 3.49 -7.91 3.99
C LEU A 21 2.18 -8.36 3.32
N VAL A 22 1.29 -7.43 3.00
CA VAL A 22 0.09 -7.74 2.22
C VAL A 22 0.47 -8.31 0.87
N GLY A 23 1.43 -7.68 0.19
CA GLY A 23 1.93 -8.17 -1.09
C GLY A 23 2.47 -9.58 -1.00
N GLU A 24 3.22 -9.88 0.05
CA GLU A 24 3.74 -11.21 0.31
C GLU A 24 2.60 -12.22 0.49
N ASN A 25 1.57 -11.85 1.26
CA ASN A 25 0.42 -12.71 1.51
C ASN A 25 -0.41 -12.98 0.25
N LEU A 26 -0.50 -12.01 -0.65
CA LEU A 26 -1.30 -12.14 -1.87
C LEU A 26 -0.58 -12.83 -3.00
N TYR A 27 0.74 -12.68 -3.08
CA TYR A 27 1.55 -13.11 -4.21
C TYR A 27 1.34 -14.57 -4.58
N ASN A 28 1.27 -15.46 -3.60
CA ASN A 28 1.11 -16.89 -3.83
C ASN A 28 -0.34 -17.39 -3.75
N ARG A 29 -1.30 -16.49 -3.49
CA ARG A 29 -2.68 -16.88 -3.22
C ARG A 29 -3.68 -16.42 -4.26
N ILE A 30 -3.26 -15.50 -5.13
CA ILE A 30 -4.09 -15.03 -6.24
C ILE A 30 -3.60 -15.69 -7.51
N ASN A 31 -4.45 -16.50 -8.09
CA ASN A 31 -4.12 -17.25 -9.31
C ASN A 31 -5.17 -16.94 -10.39
N LYS A 32 -5.22 -15.69 -10.79
CA LYS A 32 -6.07 -15.23 -11.89
C LYS A 32 -5.23 -14.41 -12.87
N SER A 33 -5.44 -14.65 -14.16
CA SER A 33 -4.65 -14.08 -15.24
C SER A 33 -4.77 -12.58 -15.39
N ASN A 34 -5.82 -11.96 -14.83
CA ASN A 34 -6.07 -10.52 -14.94
C ASN A 34 -5.83 -9.77 -13.63
N ILE A 35 -5.18 -10.40 -12.65
CA ILE A 35 -4.86 -9.78 -11.37
C ILE A 35 -3.35 -9.82 -11.17
N TYR A 36 -2.78 -8.64 -10.92
CA TYR A 36 -1.34 -8.45 -10.73
C TYR A 36 -1.07 -7.84 -9.38
N VAL A 37 -0.07 -8.35 -8.67
CA VAL A 37 0.33 -7.84 -7.36
C VAL A 37 1.78 -7.37 -7.44
N PHE A 38 2.00 -6.12 -7.09
CA PHE A 38 3.33 -5.51 -7.07
C PHE A 38 3.64 -4.99 -5.68
N GLY A 39 4.87 -5.19 -5.24
CA GLY A 39 5.33 -4.81 -3.92
C GLY A 39 5.22 -5.96 -2.93
N ASN A 40 6.34 -6.36 -2.36
CA ASN A 40 6.42 -7.41 -1.35
C ASN A 40 7.61 -7.16 -0.43
N LEU A 41 7.91 -8.09 0.46
CA LEU A 41 8.99 -7.91 1.44
C LEU A 41 10.37 -7.81 0.79
N LYS A 42 10.57 -8.48 -0.33
CA LYS A 42 11.84 -8.47 -1.05
C LYS A 42 11.96 -7.26 -1.98
N ASN A 43 10.88 -6.94 -2.67
CA ASN A 43 10.85 -5.86 -3.66
C ASN A 43 9.88 -4.79 -3.20
N ASN A 44 10.37 -3.83 -2.43
CA ASN A 44 9.55 -2.75 -1.89
C ASN A 44 9.19 -1.75 -2.98
N ILE A 45 7.97 -1.25 -2.94
CA ILE A 45 7.54 -0.08 -3.69
C ILE A 45 7.38 1.07 -2.71
N THR A 46 8.18 2.11 -2.90
CA THR A 46 8.20 3.28 -2.04
C THR A 46 7.86 4.53 -2.85
N TYR A 47 7.63 5.66 -2.18
CA TYR A 47 7.41 6.92 -2.86
C TYR A 47 8.59 7.36 -3.72
N GLN A 48 9.78 6.79 -3.50
CA GLN A 48 10.97 7.09 -4.26
C GLN A 48 11.04 6.33 -5.58
N ASN A 49 10.49 5.12 -5.65
CA ASN A 49 10.58 4.29 -6.86
C ASN A 49 9.25 4.08 -7.58
N ILE A 50 8.15 4.58 -7.03
CA ILE A 50 6.81 4.31 -7.57
C ILE A 50 6.64 4.83 -9.00
N ASP A 51 7.26 5.97 -9.34
CA ASP A 51 7.19 6.53 -10.68
C ASP A 51 7.74 5.55 -11.72
N ALA A 52 8.91 4.98 -11.44
CA ALA A 52 9.54 4.01 -12.31
C ALA A 52 8.72 2.73 -12.43
N VAL A 53 8.17 2.27 -11.31
CA VAL A 53 7.32 1.06 -11.28
C VAL A 53 6.06 1.25 -12.12
N LEU A 54 5.37 2.38 -11.95
CA LEU A 54 4.15 2.69 -12.71
C LEU A 54 4.43 2.82 -14.20
N SER A 55 5.56 3.42 -14.56
CA SER A 55 5.95 3.52 -15.97
C SER A 55 6.09 2.14 -16.61
N LYS A 56 6.70 1.20 -15.92
CA LYS A 56 6.83 -0.18 -16.42
C LYS A 56 5.47 -0.87 -16.50
N ILE A 57 4.64 -0.72 -15.47
CA ILE A 57 3.32 -1.34 -15.43
C ILE A 57 2.48 -0.82 -16.61
N ASN A 58 2.45 0.49 -16.83
CA ASN A 58 1.65 1.09 -17.88
C ASN A 58 2.07 0.66 -19.29
N LYS A 59 3.32 0.30 -19.47
CA LYS A 59 3.81 -0.24 -20.74
C LYS A 59 3.35 -1.67 -20.99
N GLN A 60 3.21 -2.46 -19.95
CA GLN A 60 2.97 -3.90 -20.04
C GLN A 60 1.51 -4.29 -19.83
N ILE A 61 0.80 -3.55 -18.99
CA ILE A 61 -0.56 -3.89 -18.58
C ILE A 61 -1.46 -2.71 -18.94
N LYS A 62 -2.45 -2.96 -19.80
CA LYS A 62 -3.38 -1.94 -20.27
C LYS A 62 -4.72 -2.07 -19.57
N GLU A 63 -5.48 -0.99 -19.57
CA GLU A 63 -6.84 -0.96 -19.01
C GLU A 63 -6.88 -1.48 -17.57
N SER A 64 -6.12 -0.83 -16.70
CA SER A 64 -5.93 -1.29 -15.32
C SER A 64 -6.81 -0.52 -14.35
N TYR A 65 -7.39 -1.26 -13.42
CA TYR A 65 -7.98 -0.74 -12.19
C TYR A 65 -6.94 -0.88 -11.08
N PHE A 66 -6.52 0.23 -10.50
CA PHE A 66 -5.44 0.27 -9.51
C PHE A 66 -5.98 0.27 -8.09
N ILE A 67 -5.53 -0.70 -7.31
CA ILE A 67 -5.80 -0.80 -5.88
C ILE A 67 -4.48 -0.53 -5.14
N LEU A 68 -4.47 0.52 -4.32
CA LEU A 68 -3.27 0.93 -3.56
C LEU A 68 -3.41 0.46 -2.13
N ILE A 69 -2.34 -0.09 -1.59
CA ILE A 69 -2.29 -0.56 -0.20
C ILE A 69 -1.14 0.12 0.50
N ASP A 70 -1.42 0.76 1.63
CA ASP A 70 -0.43 1.49 2.40
C ASP A 70 -0.80 1.50 3.87
N SER A 71 0.17 1.79 4.72
CA SER A 71 -0.07 2.14 6.12
C SER A 71 -0.33 3.63 6.23
N ALA A 72 -0.96 4.04 7.31
CA ALA A 72 -1.17 5.44 7.58
C ALA A 72 -1.18 5.70 9.10
N LEU A 73 -0.87 6.93 9.46
CA LEU A 73 -1.06 7.45 10.80
C LEU A 73 -2.34 8.26 10.83
N SER A 74 -3.03 8.26 11.96
CA SER A 74 -4.30 8.96 12.12
C SER A 74 -4.48 9.31 13.60
N LYS A 75 -5.70 9.63 13.99
CA LYS A 75 -6.04 9.81 15.40
C LYS A 75 -5.84 8.49 16.14
N LYS A 76 -5.47 8.57 17.41
CA LYS A 76 -5.20 7.40 18.25
C LYS A 76 -6.33 6.37 18.24
N GLU A 77 -7.58 6.84 18.28
CA GLU A 77 -8.75 5.96 18.29
C GLU A 77 -8.94 5.17 16.99
N ASN A 78 -8.26 5.55 15.94
CA ASN A 78 -8.34 4.87 14.63
C ASN A 78 -7.29 3.79 14.44
N ILE A 79 -6.36 3.64 15.38
CA ILE A 79 -5.32 2.61 15.27
C ILE A 79 -5.96 1.22 15.20
N GLY A 80 -5.54 0.44 14.22
CA GLY A 80 -6.08 -0.90 13.98
C GLY A 80 -7.24 -0.95 13.00
N LYS A 81 -7.70 0.20 12.50
CA LYS A 81 -8.76 0.26 11.51
C LYS A 81 -8.20 0.15 10.10
N VAL A 82 -9.01 -0.43 9.22
CA VAL A 82 -8.74 -0.48 7.77
C VAL A 82 -9.72 0.47 7.09
N ILE A 83 -9.17 1.42 6.33
CA ILE A 83 -9.97 2.48 5.69
C ILE A 83 -9.87 2.33 4.18
N LEU A 84 -11.02 2.27 3.52
CA LEU A 84 -11.12 2.23 2.06
C LEU A 84 -11.60 3.58 1.57
N THR A 85 -10.89 4.14 0.60
CA THR A 85 -11.28 5.40 -0.04
C THR A 85 -11.08 5.31 -1.54
N LYS A 86 -11.77 6.18 -2.28
CA LYS A 86 -11.53 6.37 -3.71
C LYS A 86 -10.59 7.53 -3.98
N ASP A 87 -9.92 8.01 -2.96
CA ASP A 87 -8.96 9.10 -3.09
C ASP A 87 -7.75 8.65 -3.90
N LYS A 88 -7.36 9.47 -4.86
CA LYS A 88 -6.20 9.18 -5.69
C LYS A 88 -4.93 9.59 -4.96
N MET A 89 -3.86 8.85 -5.22
CA MET A 89 -2.54 9.23 -4.79
C MET A 89 -1.92 10.16 -5.82
N THR A 90 -1.41 11.29 -5.37
CA THR A 90 -0.68 12.22 -6.23
C THR A 90 0.79 11.84 -6.22
N ILE A 91 1.33 11.59 -7.39
CA ILE A 91 2.73 11.33 -7.60
C ILE A 91 3.35 12.51 -8.31
N GLY A 92 4.42 12.95 -7.82
CA GLY A 92 5.19 14.03 -8.39
C GLY A 92 6.23 14.33 -7.36
N SER A 93 7.38 13.76 -7.53
CA SER A 93 8.50 14.05 -6.65
C SER A 93 8.94 15.50 -6.85
N ALA A 94 9.72 16.01 -5.92
CA ALA A 94 10.37 17.31 -6.07
C ALA A 94 11.25 17.38 -7.34
N LEU A 95 11.61 16.24 -7.89
CA LEU A 95 12.41 16.15 -9.11
C LEU A 95 11.55 16.11 -10.37
N ASN A 96 10.27 15.86 -10.24
CA ASN A 96 9.37 15.75 -11.37
C ASN A 96 8.56 17.04 -11.51
N LYS A 97 8.51 17.56 -12.70
CA LYS A 97 7.84 18.84 -12.98
C LYS A 97 6.34 18.69 -13.21
N SER A 98 5.85 17.47 -13.42
CA SER A 98 4.43 17.21 -13.62
C SER A 98 3.94 16.24 -12.57
N ASN A 99 2.89 16.64 -11.86
CA ASN A 99 2.21 15.78 -10.90
C ASN A 99 1.06 15.08 -11.62
N PHE A 100 0.87 13.80 -11.32
CA PHE A 100 -0.30 13.09 -11.77
C PHE A 100 -0.89 12.26 -10.65
N SER A 101 -2.19 11.99 -10.74
CA SER A 101 -2.92 11.21 -9.75
C SER A 101 -3.24 9.85 -10.31
N PHE A 102 -3.14 8.83 -9.49
CA PHE A 102 -3.51 7.48 -9.87
C PHE A 102 -4.13 6.74 -8.70
N GLY A 103 -4.76 5.62 -9.01
CA GLY A 103 -5.42 4.80 -8.01
C GLY A 103 -6.92 4.95 -8.09
N ASP A 104 -7.59 3.84 -8.15
CA ASP A 104 -9.05 3.78 -8.19
C ASP A 104 -9.64 3.45 -6.83
N LEU A 105 -8.88 2.72 -6.02
CA LEU A 105 -9.24 2.36 -4.66
C LEU A 105 -7.97 2.39 -3.81
N SER A 106 -8.05 3.03 -2.65
CA SER A 106 -6.98 3.01 -1.65
C SER A 106 -7.44 2.28 -0.41
N ILE A 107 -6.61 1.37 0.06
CA ILE A 107 -6.84 0.62 1.31
C ILE A 107 -5.70 0.95 2.25
N LYS A 108 -6.02 1.60 3.36
CA LYS A 108 -5.02 2.02 4.36
C LYS A 108 -5.27 1.32 5.68
N GLY A 109 -4.21 0.76 6.25
CA GLY A 109 -4.23 0.28 7.62
C GLY A 109 -3.65 1.34 8.55
N ILE A 110 -4.39 1.70 9.58
CA ILE A 110 -3.95 2.70 10.54
C ILE A 110 -3.07 2.03 11.58
N VAL A 111 -1.78 2.36 11.55
CA VAL A 111 -0.76 1.67 12.35
C VAL A 111 -0.30 2.47 13.56
N GLY A 112 -0.59 3.75 13.62
CA GLY A 112 -0.14 4.59 14.72
C GLY A 112 -0.81 5.95 14.71
N GLU A 113 -0.44 6.76 15.69
CA GLU A 113 -0.98 8.10 15.86
C GLU A 113 -0.19 9.14 15.09
N ASN A 114 -0.89 10.03 14.38
CA ASN A 114 -0.27 11.17 13.74
C ASN A 114 0.05 12.24 14.79
N LYS A 115 1.32 12.51 15.01
CA LYS A 115 1.81 13.47 16.00
C LYS A 115 2.01 14.87 15.42
N ASP A 116 1.68 15.07 14.14
CA ASP A 116 1.87 16.33 13.39
C ASP A 116 3.32 16.83 13.42
N ASN A 117 4.27 15.91 13.45
CA ASN A 117 5.71 16.19 13.50
C ASN A 117 6.44 15.03 12.84
N GLU A 118 7.32 15.34 11.87
CA GLU A 118 8.00 14.30 11.10
C GLU A 118 8.84 13.36 11.95
N ILE A 119 9.58 13.91 12.91
CA ILE A 119 10.46 13.11 13.77
C ILE A 119 9.62 12.20 14.68
N LYS A 120 8.56 12.75 15.27
CA LYS A 120 7.67 11.97 16.13
C LYS A 120 6.92 10.90 15.34
N ASN A 121 6.50 11.20 14.11
CA ASN A 121 5.84 10.23 13.24
C ASN A 121 6.79 9.12 12.82
N PHE A 122 8.04 9.46 12.54
CA PHE A 122 9.07 8.45 12.24
C PHE A 122 9.25 7.51 13.44
N ASN A 123 9.34 8.05 14.65
CA ASN A 123 9.43 7.24 15.86
C ASN A 123 8.19 6.39 16.09
N GLU A 124 7.01 6.94 15.81
CA GLU A 124 5.75 6.19 15.91
C GLU A 124 5.78 4.96 14.99
N LEU A 125 6.18 5.15 13.73
CA LEU A 125 6.28 4.05 12.75
C LEU A 125 7.31 3.00 13.16
N ASN A 126 8.43 3.40 13.76
CA ASN A 126 9.45 2.46 14.20
C ASN A 126 9.06 1.66 15.45
N ASN A 127 8.06 2.11 16.19
CA ASN A 127 7.62 1.48 17.43
C ASN A 127 6.28 0.75 17.32
N VAL A 128 5.79 0.58 16.10
CA VAL A 128 4.54 -0.17 15.87
C VAL A 128 4.76 -1.63 16.22
N SER A 129 3.75 -2.25 16.84
CA SER A 129 3.77 -3.67 17.17
C SER A 129 3.73 -4.52 15.90
N ILE A 130 4.61 -5.51 15.82
CA ILE A 130 4.59 -6.47 14.70
C ILE A 130 3.27 -7.24 14.66
N ASN A 131 2.67 -7.51 15.83
CA ASN A 131 1.38 -8.19 15.88
C ASN A 131 0.26 -7.37 15.25
N LEU A 132 0.29 -6.05 15.43
CA LEU A 132 -0.67 -5.17 14.77
C LEU A 132 -0.52 -5.23 13.26
N ILE A 133 0.72 -5.19 12.75
CA ILE A 133 0.99 -5.29 11.32
C ILE A 133 0.49 -6.62 10.76
N LYS A 134 0.75 -7.73 11.45
CA LYS A 134 0.27 -9.04 11.02
C LYS A 134 -1.25 -9.11 10.97
N GLU A 135 -1.91 -8.57 11.98
CA GLU A 135 -3.38 -8.56 12.04
C GLU A 135 -3.98 -7.71 10.93
N LEU A 136 -3.47 -6.49 10.74
CA LEU A 136 -3.93 -5.61 9.66
C LEU A 136 -3.67 -6.23 8.28
N SER A 137 -2.50 -6.83 8.10
CA SER A 137 -2.15 -7.51 6.85
C SER A 137 -3.16 -8.61 6.52
N LYS A 138 -3.54 -9.40 7.50
CA LYS A 138 -4.52 -10.47 7.35
C LYS A 138 -5.89 -9.90 6.97
N GLN A 139 -6.34 -8.87 7.68
CA GLN A 139 -7.62 -8.23 7.40
C GLN A 139 -7.66 -7.65 5.98
N ILE A 140 -6.62 -6.95 5.58
CA ILE A 140 -6.54 -6.34 4.25
C ILE A 140 -6.50 -7.42 3.18
N SER A 141 -5.69 -8.44 3.34
CA SER A 141 -5.59 -9.54 2.38
C SER A 141 -6.93 -10.23 2.17
N ASN A 142 -7.65 -10.49 3.25
CA ASN A 142 -8.97 -11.12 3.18
C ASN A 142 -9.98 -10.21 2.48
N LYS A 143 -9.92 -8.91 2.77
CA LYS A 143 -10.81 -7.93 2.15
C LYS A 143 -10.58 -7.84 0.64
N ILE A 144 -9.32 -7.85 0.21
CA ILE A 144 -8.96 -7.84 -1.21
C ILE A 144 -9.51 -9.08 -1.91
N LYS A 145 -9.32 -10.24 -1.32
CA LYS A 145 -9.84 -11.49 -1.89
C LYS A 145 -11.34 -11.45 -2.07
N LYS A 146 -12.07 -10.90 -1.09
CA LYS A 146 -13.52 -10.71 -1.19
C LYS A 146 -13.89 -9.78 -2.34
N VAL A 147 -13.24 -8.63 -2.40
CA VAL A 147 -13.51 -7.62 -3.45
C VAL A 147 -13.24 -8.19 -4.84
N LEU A 148 -12.22 -9.00 -4.98
CA LEU A 148 -11.83 -9.59 -6.27
C LEU A 148 -12.50 -10.93 -6.54
N SER A 149 -13.27 -11.47 -5.62
CA SER A 149 -13.93 -12.78 -5.72
C SER A 149 -12.95 -13.92 -5.98
N VAL A 150 -11.87 -13.92 -5.24
CA VAL A 150 -10.81 -14.96 -5.37
C VAL A 150 -10.61 -15.72 -4.06
#